data_7b90be233135427ccae6b50ec757196e
#
_entry.id   7b90be233135427ccae6b50ec757196e
#
_cell.length_a   1.000
_cell.length_b   1.000
_cell.length_c   1.000
_cell.angle_alpha   90.00
_cell.angle_beta   90.00
_cell.angle_gamma   90.00
#
_symmetry.space_group_name_H-M   'P 1'
#
loop_
_entity.id
_entity.type
_entity.pdbx_description
1 polymer ?
#
loop_
_entity_poly.entity_id
_entity_poly.type
_entity_poly.pdbx_seq_one_letter_code
_entity_poly.pdbx_strand_id
1 'polypeptide(L)'
;MDVLAPMVPVGSQRQHALAKLLQRLGVDPQGMDWGLLDQALTHSSFDPQRNYEALEFVGDGVLRLLAADFLWQHYPGQSVGEYTALRSVLVSNRLLQRLAHSYGLASLVLVGQRLATPGLWLADVLEAVAGAIYLSKRTLAALQPCFYPYWQREAERIRQDPARFNYKNALQEWTQAHYRSLPIYQTEILAGTPERFRARVYVQNQLVGIGHGESAKAAQQAAAREAWGTLTGQSAALSL
;
A
#
# COMPACT_ATOMS: atom_id res chain seq x y z
N MET A 1 -17.79 26.78 13.72
CA MET A 1 -16.75 26.39 14.70
C MET A 1 -15.46 26.23 13.93
N ASP A 2 -14.66 27.32 13.94
CA ASP A 2 -13.33 27.32 13.35
C ASP A 2 -12.36 26.54 14.22
N VAL A 3 -12.09 25.28 13.83
CA VAL A 3 -11.05 24.45 14.46
C VAL A 3 -9.81 24.45 13.54
N LEU A 4 -9.47 25.58 12.98
CA LEU A 4 -8.17 25.75 12.32
C LEU A 4 -7.19 26.29 13.37
N ALA A 5 -6.34 25.41 13.89
CA ALA A 5 -5.18 25.82 14.67
C ALA A 5 -4.39 26.88 13.86
N PRO A 6 -3.78 27.90 14.52
CA PRO A 6 -3.07 28.95 13.82
C PRO A 6 -1.99 28.36 12.92
N MET A 7 -1.99 28.77 11.64
CA MET A 7 -0.98 28.37 10.65
C MET A 7 0.40 28.76 11.16
N VAL A 8 1.22 27.77 11.52
CA VAL A 8 2.63 28.03 11.82
C VAL A 8 3.34 28.30 10.50
N PRO A 9 3.99 29.45 10.32
CA PRO A 9 4.68 29.75 9.08
C PRO A 9 5.83 28.78 8.85
N VAL A 10 5.80 28.08 7.73
CA VAL A 10 6.87 27.19 7.29
C VAL A 10 8.05 28.03 6.82
N GLY A 11 9.24 27.82 7.37
CA GLY A 11 10.45 28.57 6.98
C GLY A 11 10.72 28.47 5.47
N SER A 12 11.27 29.52 4.88
CA SER A 12 11.43 29.65 3.42
C SER A 12 12.19 28.49 2.76
N GLN A 13 13.23 27.99 3.39
CA GLN A 13 13.99 26.83 2.90
C GLN A 13 13.13 25.54 2.92
N ARG A 14 12.37 25.31 3.97
CA ARG A 14 11.47 24.17 4.10
C ARG A 14 10.36 24.24 3.07
N GLN A 15 9.74 25.42 2.90
CA GLN A 15 8.71 25.63 1.89
C GLN A 15 9.23 25.37 0.46
N HIS A 16 10.47 25.73 0.17
CA HIS A 16 11.10 25.43 -1.12
C HIS A 16 11.25 23.91 -1.33
N ALA A 17 11.64 23.17 -0.31
CA ALA A 17 11.72 21.71 -0.36
C ALA A 17 10.35 21.04 -0.57
N LEU A 18 9.32 21.57 0.09
CA LEU A 18 7.93 21.10 -0.08
C LEU A 18 7.38 21.42 -1.48
N ALA A 19 7.72 22.59 -2.03
CA ALA A 19 7.34 22.94 -3.41
C ALA A 19 7.97 21.99 -4.44
N LYS A 20 9.23 21.60 -4.26
CA LYS A 20 9.89 20.59 -5.08
C LYS A 20 9.22 19.21 -4.95
N LEU A 21 8.72 18.89 -3.77
CA LEU A 21 7.93 17.67 -3.58
C LEU A 21 6.65 17.71 -4.40
N LEU A 22 5.85 18.79 -4.29
CA LEU A 22 4.62 18.95 -5.06
C LEU A 22 4.86 18.85 -6.58
N GLN A 23 5.96 19.45 -7.06
CA GLN A 23 6.37 19.32 -8.47
C GLN A 23 6.62 17.85 -8.85
N ARG A 24 7.33 17.08 -8.02
CA ARG A 24 7.57 15.62 -8.26
C ARG A 24 6.27 14.81 -8.23
N LEU A 25 5.32 15.22 -7.39
CA LEU A 25 3.99 14.62 -7.28
C LEU A 25 3.06 15.04 -8.43
N GLY A 26 3.44 16.02 -9.26
CA GLY A 26 2.58 16.60 -10.30
C GLY A 26 1.42 17.42 -9.74
N VAL A 27 1.54 17.94 -8.53
CA VAL A 27 0.50 18.73 -7.85
C VAL A 27 0.80 20.21 -7.99
N ASP A 28 -0.20 20.98 -8.47
CA ASP A 28 -0.13 22.43 -8.50
C ASP A 28 -0.04 22.99 -7.07
N PRO A 29 0.97 23.83 -6.74
CA PRO A 29 1.12 24.43 -5.43
C PRO A 29 0.06 25.51 -5.10
N GLN A 30 -0.67 26.03 -6.10
CA GLN A 30 -1.68 27.06 -5.87
C GLN A 30 -2.77 26.54 -4.92
N GLY A 31 -3.09 27.28 -3.86
CA GLY A 31 -4.10 26.90 -2.85
C GLY A 31 -3.68 25.73 -1.95
N MET A 32 -2.39 25.39 -1.89
CA MET A 32 -1.87 24.39 -0.96
C MET A 32 -1.70 25.00 0.44
N ASP A 33 -2.19 24.31 1.45
CA ASP A 33 -1.87 24.61 2.85
C ASP A 33 -0.49 24.00 3.18
N TRP A 34 0.52 24.89 3.24
CA TRP A 34 1.90 24.51 3.53
C TRP A 34 2.08 23.94 4.94
N GLY A 35 1.24 24.41 5.89
CA GLY A 35 1.25 23.92 7.26
C GLY A 35 0.77 22.47 7.36
N LEU A 36 -0.29 22.09 6.63
CA LEU A 36 -0.75 20.72 6.55
C LEU A 36 0.28 19.82 5.85
N LEU A 37 0.89 20.31 4.77
CA LEU A 37 1.91 19.51 4.06
C LEU A 37 3.17 19.29 4.92
N ASP A 38 3.59 20.29 5.69
CA ASP A 38 4.70 20.16 6.63
C ASP A 38 4.37 19.21 7.78
N GLN A 39 3.15 19.28 8.31
CA GLN A 39 2.66 18.35 9.33
C GLN A 39 2.61 16.91 8.82
N ALA A 40 2.19 16.67 7.57
CA ALA A 40 2.19 15.36 6.94
C ALA A 40 3.59 14.74 6.82
N LEU A 41 4.62 15.55 6.88
CA LEU A 41 6.04 15.16 6.83
C LEU A 41 6.73 15.32 8.20
N THR A 42 5.98 15.29 9.29
CA THR A 42 6.49 15.36 10.65
C THR A 42 6.10 14.09 11.40
N HIS A 43 7.11 13.30 11.81
CA HIS A 43 6.90 12.06 12.57
C HIS A 43 6.64 12.39 14.05
N SER A 44 5.83 11.58 14.76
CA SER A 44 5.51 11.77 16.19
C SER A 44 6.73 11.75 17.12
N SER A 45 7.82 11.13 16.72
CA SER A 45 9.09 11.20 17.46
C SER A 45 9.76 12.58 17.39
N PHE A 46 9.43 13.41 16.39
CA PHE A 46 9.93 14.77 16.25
C PHE A 46 8.99 15.76 16.95
N ASP A 47 7.69 15.69 16.69
CA ASP A 47 6.66 16.47 17.34
C ASP A 47 5.47 15.58 17.77
N PRO A 48 5.32 15.26 19.07
CA PRO A 48 4.25 14.41 19.54
C PRO A 48 2.84 15.02 19.40
N GLN A 49 2.72 16.35 19.25
CA GLN A 49 1.44 17.05 19.22
C GLN A 49 1.02 17.40 17.78
N ARG A 50 1.98 17.76 16.93
CA ARG A 50 1.73 18.15 15.54
C ARG A 50 2.50 17.27 14.57
N ASN A 51 1.93 16.11 14.29
CA ASN A 51 2.53 15.08 13.44
C ASN A 51 1.54 14.56 12.39
N TYR A 52 1.97 13.58 11.60
CA TYR A 52 1.25 13.08 10.46
C TYR A 52 0.01 12.21 10.78
N GLU A 53 -0.13 11.67 12.00
CA GLU A 53 -1.11 10.60 12.33
C GLU A 53 -2.57 10.98 12.00
N ALA A 54 -2.99 12.22 12.31
CA ALA A 54 -4.34 12.67 11.97
C ALA A 54 -4.56 12.83 10.45
N LEU A 55 -3.52 13.19 9.71
CA LEU A 55 -3.56 13.34 8.26
C LEU A 55 -3.49 11.97 7.55
N GLU A 56 -2.78 11.01 8.10
CA GLU A 56 -2.78 9.60 7.70
C GLU A 56 -4.20 9.02 7.75
N PHE A 57 -4.91 9.21 8.86
CA PHE A 57 -6.30 8.75 9.00
C PHE A 57 -7.20 9.29 7.86
N VAL A 58 -7.08 10.58 7.52
CA VAL A 58 -7.81 11.17 6.40
C VAL A 58 -7.33 10.59 5.07
N GLY A 59 -6.02 10.46 4.91
CA GLY A 59 -5.37 10.00 3.69
C GLY A 59 -5.71 8.56 3.33
N ASP A 60 -5.76 7.64 4.30
CA ASP A 60 -6.22 6.25 4.07
C ASP A 60 -7.62 6.23 3.46
N GLY A 61 -8.56 6.98 4.03
CA GLY A 61 -9.92 7.10 3.48
C GLY A 61 -9.94 7.68 2.06
N VAL A 62 -9.17 8.73 1.82
CA VAL A 62 -9.05 9.40 0.52
C VAL A 62 -8.43 8.46 -0.52
N LEU A 63 -7.36 7.74 -0.19
CA LEU A 63 -6.70 6.82 -1.12
C LEU A 63 -7.57 5.61 -1.47
N ARG A 64 -8.35 5.10 -0.52
CA ARG A 64 -9.33 4.03 -0.80
C ARG A 64 -10.41 4.49 -1.77
N LEU A 65 -10.90 5.71 -1.60
CA LEU A 65 -11.88 6.30 -2.51
C LEU A 65 -11.25 6.57 -3.89
N LEU A 66 -10.08 7.18 -3.94
CA LEU A 66 -9.36 7.47 -5.17
C LEU A 66 -9.04 6.19 -5.96
N ALA A 67 -8.64 5.11 -5.27
CA ALA A 67 -8.37 3.83 -5.91
C ALA A 67 -9.66 3.17 -6.45
N ALA A 68 -10.77 3.33 -5.75
CA ALA A 68 -12.07 2.84 -6.23
C ALA A 68 -12.51 3.61 -7.49
N ASP A 69 -12.37 4.94 -7.49
CA ASP A 69 -12.65 5.80 -8.64
C ASP A 69 -11.76 5.46 -9.83
N PHE A 70 -10.44 5.32 -9.61
CA PHE A 70 -9.49 4.87 -10.62
C PHE A 70 -9.89 3.54 -11.27
N LEU A 71 -10.22 2.53 -10.46
CA LEU A 71 -10.60 1.21 -10.96
C LEU A 71 -11.91 1.24 -11.73
N TRP A 72 -12.88 2.00 -11.25
CA TRP A 72 -14.17 2.18 -11.94
C TRP A 72 -14.00 2.81 -13.33
N GLN A 73 -13.16 3.83 -13.44
CA GLN A 73 -12.92 4.54 -14.69
C GLN A 73 -12.10 3.74 -15.70
N HIS A 74 -11.05 3.04 -15.23
CA HIS A 74 -10.08 2.42 -16.13
C HIS A 74 -10.30 0.93 -16.36
N TYR A 75 -11.08 0.27 -15.51
CA TYR A 75 -11.34 -1.18 -15.59
C TYR A 75 -12.84 -1.48 -15.44
N PRO A 76 -13.72 -0.93 -16.31
CA PRO A 76 -15.16 -1.14 -16.20
C PRO A 76 -15.55 -2.61 -16.37
N GLY A 77 -16.65 -3.01 -15.74
CA GLY A 77 -17.21 -4.36 -15.91
C GLY A 77 -16.56 -5.46 -15.06
N GLN A 78 -15.66 -5.10 -14.15
CA GLN A 78 -15.12 -6.06 -13.18
C GLN A 78 -16.17 -6.40 -12.12
N SER A 79 -16.10 -7.61 -11.55
CA SER A 79 -16.90 -7.99 -10.38
C SER A 79 -16.50 -7.17 -9.14
N VAL A 80 -17.40 -7.07 -8.15
CA VAL A 80 -17.10 -6.41 -6.87
C VAL A 80 -15.90 -7.06 -6.16
N GLY A 81 -15.77 -8.39 -6.27
CA GLY A 81 -14.64 -9.14 -5.73
C GLY A 81 -13.32 -8.71 -6.36
N GLU A 82 -13.29 -8.55 -7.69
CA GLU A 82 -12.13 -8.09 -8.44
C GLU A 82 -11.73 -6.66 -8.11
N TYR A 83 -12.71 -5.74 -8.06
CA TYR A 83 -12.47 -4.37 -7.60
C TYR A 83 -11.86 -4.34 -6.19
N THR A 84 -12.40 -5.17 -5.28
CA THR A 84 -11.91 -5.24 -3.90
C THR A 84 -10.48 -5.79 -3.83
N ALA A 85 -10.18 -6.83 -4.59
CA ALA A 85 -8.85 -7.42 -4.65
C ALA A 85 -7.82 -6.43 -5.22
N LEU A 86 -8.11 -5.82 -6.38
CA LEU A 86 -7.25 -4.82 -6.99
C LEU A 86 -7.02 -3.62 -6.06
N ARG A 87 -8.09 -3.05 -5.50
CA ARG A 87 -7.99 -1.94 -4.57
C ARG A 87 -7.10 -2.29 -3.37
N SER A 88 -7.27 -3.47 -2.77
CA SER A 88 -6.47 -3.87 -1.61
C SER A 88 -4.97 -3.93 -1.90
N VAL A 89 -4.59 -4.22 -3.13
CA VAL A 89 -3.18 -4.18 -3.55
C VAL A 89 -2.73 -2.74 -3.81
N LEU A 90 -3.54 -1.94 -4.52
CA LEU A 90 -3.19 -0.56 -4.89
C LEU A 90 -2.98 0.36 -3.69
N VAL A 91 -3.67 0.11 -2.57
CA VAL A 91 -3.51 0.87 -1.32
C VAL A 91 -2.80 0.06 -0.22
N SER A 92 -2.05 -0.99 -0.59
CA SER A 92 -1.29 -1.75 0.41
C SER A 92 -0.06 -0.95 0.87
N ASN A 93 0.28 -1.09 2.16
CA ASN A 93 1.49 -0.45 2.73
C ASN A 93 2.74 -0.73 1.90
N ARG A 94 2.89 -1.95 1.38
CA ARG A 94 4.00 -2.33 0.51
C ARG A 94 4.06 -1.48 -0.77
N LEU A 95 2.92 -1.27 -1.43
CA LEU A 95 2.87 -0.48 -2.66
C LEU A 95 3.09 1.00 -2.37
N LEU A 96 2.42 1.53 -1.34
CA LEU A 96 2.54 2.92 -0.91
C LEU A 96 3.97 3.24 -0.46
N GLN A 97 4.63 2.33 0.25
CA GLN A 97 6.03 2.49 0.66
C GLN A 97 6.97 2.60 -0.55
N ARG A 98 6.81 1.73 -1.57
CA ARG A 98 7.60 1.83 -2.81
C ARG A 98 7.38 3.16 -3.52
N LEU A 99 6.13 3.62 -3.57
CA LEU A 99 5.79 4.90 -4.18
C LEU A 99 6.38 6.08 -3.40
N ALA A 100 6.30 6.04 -2.06
CA ALA A 100 6.91 7.03 -1.17
C ALA A 100 8.42 7.14 -1.38
N HIS A 101 9.11 6.00 -1.51
CA HIS A 101 10.53 5.96 -1.85
C HIS A 101 10.82 6.59 -3.22
N SER A 102 10.02 6.29 -4.24
CA SER A 102 10.21 6.85 -5.59
C SER A 102 10.06 8.38 -5.63
N TYR A 103 9.24 8.93 -4.75
CA TYR A 103 9.09 10.39 -4.55
C TYR A 103 10.15 11.00 -3.63
N GLY A 104 11.00 10.18 -3.02
CA GLY A 104 12.06 10.66 -2.12
C GLY A 104 11.53 11.22 -0.80
N LEU A 105 10.39 10.72 -0.29
CA LEU A 105 9.77 11.24 0.94
C LEU A 105 10.68 11.06 2.16
N ALA A 106 11.45 9.97 2.23
CA ALA A 106 12.32 9.67 3.36
C ALA A 106 13.27 10.83 3.74
N SER A 107 13.75 11.57 2.76
CA SER A 107 14.66 12.70 2.97
C SER A 107 13.96 13.98 3.45
N LEU A 108 12.64 14.01 3.41
CA LEU A 108 11.84 15.19 3.75
C LEU A 108 11.14 15.06 5.11
N VAL A 109 11.04 13.84 5.66
CA VAL A 109 10.36 13.63 6.93
C VAL A 109 11.24 14.10 8.08
N LEU A 110 10.65 14.91 8.95
CA LEU A 110 11.26 15.31 10.20
C LEU A 110 11.10 14.18 11.21
N VAL A 111 12.21 13.61 11.66
CA VAL A 111 12.25 12.50 12.64
C VAL A 111 13.12 12.86 13.83
N GLY A 112 12.77 12.35 15.00
CA GLY A 112 13.58 12.51 16.20
C GLY A 112 14.86 11.67 16.16
N GLN A 113 15.90 12.08 16.89
CA GLN A 113 17.24 11.47 16.88
C GLN A 113 17.31 9.98 17.29
N ARG A 114 16.23 9.43 17.88
CA ARG A 114 16.20 8.05 18.41
C ARG A 114 15.37 7.07 17.59
N LEU A 115 15.02 7.41 16.35
CA LEU A 115 14.22 6.51 15.53
C LEU A 115 15.07 5.31 15.06
N ALA A 116 14.78 4.12 15.63
CA ALA A 116 15.58 2.91 15.40
C ALA A 116 15.34 2.23 14.05
N THR A 117 14.24 2.53 13.35
CA THR A 117 13.85 1.82 12.11
C THR A 117 13.46 2.81 11.02
N PRO A 118 14.41 3.21 10.17
CA PRO A 118 14.09 4.08 9.03
C PRO A 118 13.16 3.37 8.05
N GLY A 119 12.06 4.03 7.69
CA GLY A 119 11.28 3.67 6.50
C GLY A 119 10.02 2.85 6.69
N LEU A 120 9.75 2.23 7.84
CA LEU A 120 8.51 1.47 8.08
C LEU A 120 7.25 2.37 8.02
N TRP A 121 7.38 3.63 8.37
CA TRP A 121 6.34 4.66 8.39
C TRP A 121 6.14 5.40 7.07
N LEU A 122 6.86 5.06 5.99
CA LEU A 122 6.77 5.80 4.72
C LEU A 122 5.44 5.64 4.01
N ALA A 123 4.75 4.51 4.19
CA ALA A 123 3.39 4.35 3.68
C ALA A 123 2.45 5.33 4.37
N ASP A 124 2.51 5.40 5.70
CA ASP A 124 1.67 6.26 6.54
C ASP A 124 1.91 7.75 6.20
N VAL A 125 3.17 8.12 5.99
CA VAL A 125 3.54 9.48 5.54
C VAL A 125 2.99 9.79 4.14
N LEU A 126 3.00 8.84 3.20
CA LEU A 126 2.40 9.08 1.88
C LEU A 126 0.88 9.22 1.98
N GLU A 127 0.22 8.45 2.83
CA GLU A 127 -1.19 8.64 3.16
C GLU A 127 -1.43 10.03 3.75
N ALA A 128 -0.63 10.45 4.72
CA ALA A 128 -0.73 11.78 5.31
C ALA A 128 -0.53 12.90 4.29
N VAL A 129 0.43 12.76 3.37
CA VAL A 129 0.64 13.71 2.26
C VAL A 129 -0.60 13.77 1.36
N ALA A 130 -1.21 12.62 1.04
CA ALA A 130 -2.47 12.57 0.28
C ALA A 130 -3.61 13.25 1.05
N GLY A 131 -3.71 13.04 2.36
CA GLY A 131 -4.65 13.72 3.25
C GLY A 131 -4.47 15.24 3.23
N ALA A 132 -3.23 15.72 3.35
CA ALA A 132 -2.88 17.14 3.32
C ALA A 132 -3.25 17.80 1.97
N ILE A 133 -2.95 17.13 0.85
CA ILE A 133 -3.32 17.60 -0.50
C ILE A 133 -4.84 17.67 -0.63
N TYR A 134 -5.55 16.61 -0.24
CA TYR A 134 -7.01 16.58 -0.31
C TYR A 134 -7.66 17.66 0.56
N LEU A 135 -7.22 17.84 1.79
CA LEU A 135 -7.76 18.86 2.69
C LEU A 135 -7.50 20.27 2.17
N SER A 136 -6.38 20.49 1.49
CA SER A 136 -6.04 21.78 0.87
C SER A 136 -6.89 22.06 -0.38
N LYS A 137 -7.03 21.07 -1.25
CA LYS A 137 -7.64 21.21 -2.59
C LYS A 137 -9.12 20.88 -2.63
N ARG A 138 -9.62 20.10 -1.69
CA ARG A 138 -11.00 19.59 -1.62
C ARG A 138 -11.47 18.85 -2.88
N THR A 139 -10.55 18.24 -3.61
CA THR A 139 -10.86 17.45 -4.81
C THR A 139 -9.91 16.26 -4.95
N LEU A 140 -10.44 15.10 -5.38
CA LEU A 140 -9.64 13.93 -5.71
C LEU A 140 -8.76 14.14 -6.94
N ALA A 141 -9.19 15.01 -7.87
CA ALA A 141 -8.43 15.27 -9.09
C ALA A 141 -7.00 15.76 -8.83
N ALA A 142 -6.78 16.46 -7.71
CA ALA A 142 -5.44 16.92 -7.32
C ALA A 142 -4.47 15.77 -7.00
N LEU A 143 -4.97 14.58 -6.69
CA LEU A 143 -4.17 13.39 -6.36
C LEU A 143 -3.93 12.47 -7.55
N GLN A 144 -4.71 12.59 -8.63
CA GLN A 144 -4.59 11.72 -9.80
C GLN A 144 -3.16 11.69 -10.38
N PRO A 145 -2.46 12.82 -10.57
CA PRO A 145 -1.09 12.80 -11.09
C PRO A 145 -0.11 12.00 -10.22
N CYS A 146 -0.34 11.98 -8.89
CA CYS A 146 0.51 11.25 -7.96
C CYS A 146 0.35 9.74 -8.07
N PHE A 147 -0.88 9.25 -8.26
CA PHE A 147 -1.19 7.84 -8.06
C PHE A 147 -1.55 7.10 -9.35
N TYR A 148 -2.28 7.72 -10.29
CA TYR A 148 -2.80 7.05 -11.48
C TYR A 148 -1.72 6.45 -12.37
N PRO A 149 -0.61 7.12 -12.72
CA PRO A 149 0.42 6.55 -13.57
C PRO A 149 1.10 5.32 -12.94
N TYR A 150 1.20 5.30 -11.61
CA TYR A 150 1.77 4.19 -10.87
C TYR A 150 0.77 3.04 -10.75
N TRP A 151 -0.47 3.33 -10.38
CA TRP A 151 -1.54 2.35 -10.26
C TRP A 151 -1.89 1.68 -11.58
N GLN A 152 -1.84 2.40 -12.70
CA GLN A 152 -2.08 1.81 -14.02
C GLN A 152 -1.07 0.70 -14.33
N ARG A 153 0.22 0.95 -14.09
CA ARG A 153 1.27 -0.06 -14.27
C ARG A 153 1.11 -1.26 -13.33
N GLU A 154 0.78 -1.01 -12.07
CA GLU A 154 0.60 -2.08 -11.09
C GLU A 154 -0.69 -2.86 -11.33
N ALA A 155 -1.79 -2.21 -11.68
CA ALA A 155 -3.05 -2.90 -12.00
C ALA A 155 -2.90 -3.80 -13.24
N GLU A 156 -2.21 -3.34 -14.26
CA GLU A 156 -1.93 -4.16 -15.44
C GLU A 156 -1.07 -5.38 -15.08
N ARG A 157 -0.03 -5.20 -14.28
CA ARG A 157 0.81 -6.28 -13.77
C ARG A 157 0.01 -7.29 -12.93
N ILE A 158 -0.92 -6.80 -12.06
CA ILE A 158 -1.79 -7.66 -11.27
C ILE A 158 -2.72 -8.47 -12.17
N ARG A 159 -3.27 -7.86 -13.23
CA ARG A 159 -4.19 -8.53 -14.16
C ARG A 159 -3.51 -9.61 -14.99
N GLN A 160 -2.22 -9.48 -15.27
CA GLN A 160 -1.42 -10.52 -15.92
C GLN A 160 -1.15 -11.73 -15.02
N ASP A 161 -1.29 -11.58 -13.69
CA ASP A 161 -1.19 -12.69 -12.75
C ASP A 161 -2.53 -13.44 -12.67
N PRO A 162 -2.59 -14.72 -13.04
CA PRO A 162 -3.83 -15.51 -13.01
C PRO A 162 -4.51 -15.55 -11.64
N ALA A 163 -3.72 -15.52 -10.57
CA ALA A 163 -4.21 -15.51 -9.19
C ALA A 163 -4.39 -14.09 -8.63
N ARG A 164 -4.07 -13.04 -9.39
CA ARG A 164 -4.19 -11.62 -8.99
C ARG A 164 -3.61 -11.33 -7.60
N PHE A 165 -2.47 -11.95 -7.30
CA PHE A 165 -1.81 -11.93 -5.98
C PHE A 165 -2.67 -12.45 -4.81
N ASN A 166 -3.85 -13.00 -5.07
CA ASN A 166 -4.67 -13.65 -4.05
C ASN A 166 -4.67 -15.16 -4.22
N TYR A 167 -3.47 -15.74 -4.17
CA TYR A 167 -3.25 -17.16 -4.41
C TYR A 167 -4.05 -18.06 -3.47
N LYS A 168 -4.33 -17.61 -2.23
CA LYS A 168 -5.19 -18.40 -1.32
C LYS A 168 -6.59 -18.58 -1.86
N ASN A 169 -7.23 -17.50 -2.32
CA ASN A 169 -8.58 -17.59 -2.90
C ASN A 169 -8.57 -18.34 -4.23
N ALA A 170 -7.61 -18.03 -5.10
CA ALA A 170 -7.49 -18.71 -6.38
C ALA A 170 -7.30 -20.23 -6.20
N LEU A 171 -6.43 -20.64 -5.27
CA LEU A 171 -6.21 -22.04 -4.95
C LEU A 171 -7.47 -22.69 -4.36
N GLN A 172 -8.19 -21.99 -3.48
CA GLN A 172 -9.43 -22.47 -2.90
C GLN A 172 -10.50 -22.70 -3.96
N GLU A 173 -10.73 -21.75 -4.86
CA GLU A 173 -11.68 -21.86 -5.96
C GLU A 173 -11.31 -23.00 -6.90
N TRP A 174 -10.03 -23.08 -7.26
CA TRP A 174 -9.53 -24.11 -8.15
C TRP A 174 -9.66 -25.54 -7.55
N THR A 175 -9.26 -25.73 -6.30
CA THR A 175 -9.35 -27.02 -5.62
C THR A 175 -10.80 -27.43 -5.35
N GLN A 176 -11.67 -26.48 -5.07
CA GLN A 176 -13.10 -26.73 -4.94
C GLN A 176 -13.72 -27.20 -6.27
N ALA A 177 -13.31 -26.58 -7.38
CA ALA A 177 -13.81 -26.95 -8.71
C ALA A 177 -13.31 -28.32 -9.18
N HIS A 178 -12.02 -28.64 -8.94
CA HIS A 178 -11.36 -29.84 -9.49
C HIS A 178 -11.42 -31.06 -8.54
N TYR A 179 -11.34 -30.81 -7.24
CA TYR A 179 -11.26 -31.86 -6.23
C TYR A 179 -12.42 -31.87 -5.23
N ARG A 180 -13.33 -30.88 -5.29
CA ARG A 180 -14.43 -30.69 -4.33
C ARG A 180 -13.94 -30.66 -2.88
N SER A 181 -12.73 -30.17 -2.66
CA SER A 181 -12.09 -30.07 -1.35
C SER A 181 -11.40 -28.73 -1.19
N LEU A 182 -11.26 -28.27 0.06
CA LEU A 182 -10.56 -27.04 0.38
C LEU A 182 -9.09 -27.31 0.70
N PRO A 183 -8.17 -26.38 0.38
CA PRO A 183 -6.78 -26.50 0.80
C PRO A 183 -6.66 -26.32 2.32
N ILE A 184 -5.82 -27.13 2.94
CA ILE A 184 -5.54 -27.09 4.39
C ILE A 184 -4.19 -26.45 4.60
N TYR A 185 -4.13 -25.42 5.46
CA TYR A 185 -2.89 -24.69 5.79
C TYR A 185 -2.43 -25.05 7.20
N GLN A 186 -1.16 -25.43 7.32
CA GLN A 186 -0.46 -25.57 8.60
C GLN A 186 0.59 -24.48 8.67
N THR A 187 0.56 -23.68 9.73
CA THR A 187 1.49 -22.55 9.91
C THR A 187 2.26 -22.73 11.21
N GLU A 188 3.56 -22.56 11.16
CA GLU A 188 4.47 -22.62 12.31
C GLU A 188 5.31 -21.35 12.41
N ILE A 189 5.77 -21.05 13.62
CA ILE A 189 6.64 -19.92 13.90
C ILE A 189 8.09 -20.42 13.90
N LEU A 190 8.94 -19.73 13.12
CA LEU A 190 10.37 -19.99 13.06
C LEU A 190 11.12 -19.02 13.95
N ALA A 191 11.93 -19.50 14.87
CA ALA A 191 12.79 -18.66 15.70
C ALA A 191 14.03 -18.22 14.91
N GLY A 192 14.44 -16.97 15.06
CA GLY A 192 15.75 -16.48 14.60
C GLY A 192 15.83 -16.08 13.12
N THR A 193 14.74 -16.01 12.38
CA THR A 193 14.73 -15.57 10.98
C THR A 193 13.86 -14.32 10.79
N PRO A 194 14.18 -13.43 9.83
CA PRO A 194 13.31 -12.31 9.46
C PRO A 194 11.92 -12.78 9.03
N GLU A 195 11.84 -13.90 8.33
CA GLU A 195 10.60 -14.56 7.93
C GLU A 195 10.10 -15.50 9.03
N ARG A 196 9.47 -14.91 10.04
CA ARG A 196 9.06 -15.61 11.28
C ARG A 196 8.06 -16.74 11.10
N PHE A 197 7.39 -16.84 9.95
CA PHE A 197 6.33 -17.81 9.72
C PHE A 197 6.64 -18.70 8.52
N ARG A 198 6.41 -19.99 8.67
CA ARG A 198 6.39 -20.96 7.59
C ARG A 198 4.99 -21.54 7.48
N ALA A 199 4.42 -21.58 6.28
CA ALA A 199 3.15 -22.24 6.00
C ALA A 199 3.36 -23.39 5.03
N ARG A 200 2.66 -24.50 5.28
CA ARG A 200 2.51 -25.61 4.35
C ARG A 200 1.06 -25.70 3.93
N VAL A 201 0.82 -25.92 2.64
CA VAL A 201 -0.53 -26.13 2.12
C VAL A 201 -0.68 -27.55 1.57
N TYR A 202 -1.76 -28.18 1.96
CA TYR A 202 -2.12 -29.54 1.58
C TYR A 202 -3.41 -29.54 0.78
N VAL A 203 -3.46 -30.31 -0.30
CA VAL A 203 -4.65 -30.62 -1.09
C VAL A 203 -4.79 -32.13 -1.17
N GLN A 204 -5.96 -32.67 -0.80
CA GLN A 204 -6.17 -34.13 -0.69
C GLN A 204 -5.08 -34.87 0.14
N ASN A 205 -4.69 -34.25 1.25
CA ASN A 205 -3.62 -34.74 2.15
C ASN A 205 -2.20 -34.78 1.54
N GLN A 206 -2.00 -34.28 0.33
CA GLN A 206 -0.69 -34.14 -0.28
C GLN A 206 -0.15 -32.73 -0.06
N LEU A 207 1.12 -32.60 0.34
CA LEU A 207 1.81 -31.33 0.43
C LEU A 207 2.05 -30.80 -0.98
N VAL A 208 1.48 -29.63 -1.31
CA VAL A 208 1.54 -29.03 -2.64
C VAL A 208 2.26 -27.68 -2.67
N GLY A 209 2.56 -27.09 -1.52
CA GLY A 209 3.35 -25.86 -1.46
C GLY A 209 3.79 -25.50 -0.05
N ILE A 210 4.92 -24.80 0.04
CA ILE A 210 5.51 -24.24 1.26
C ILE A 210 5.79 -22.77 1.03
N GLY A 211 5.54 -21.94 2.03
CA GLY A 211 5.79 -20.49 1.94
C GLY A 211 6.32 -19.94 3.24
N HIS A 212 7.10 -18.87 3.13
CA HIS A 212 7.65 -18.13 4.26
C HIS A 212 7.17 -16.69 4.23
N GLY A 213 7.12 -16.03 5.39
CA GLY A 213 6.73 -14.63 5.47
C GLY A 213 6.85 -14.04 6.86
N GLU A 214 6.79 -12.72 6.92
CA GLU A 214 6.85 -11.95 8.17
C GLU A 214 5.58 -12.10 9.03
N SER A 215 4.50 -12.61 8.45
CA SER A 215 3.22 -12.92 9.11
C SER A 215 2.67 -14.25 8.65
N ALA A 216 1.80 -14.86 9.45
CA ALA A 216 1.09 -16.10 9.07
C ALA A 216 0.33 -15.94 7.75
N LYS A 217 -0.30 -14.79 7.53
CA LYS A 217 -1.02 -14.46 6.28
C LYS A 217 -0.06 -14.41 5.08
N ALA A 218 1.09 -13.78 5.22
CA ALA A 218 2.10 -13.69 4.16
C ALA A 218 2.66 -15.07 3.82
N ALA A 219 3.01 -15.89 4.82
CA ALA A 219 3.49 -17.24 4.63
C ALA A 219 2.45 -18.15 3.92
N GLN A 220 1.17 -18.03 4.29
CA GLN A 220 0.09 -18.78 3.64
C GLN A 220 -0.13 -18.34 2.19
N GLN A 221 -0.01 -17.05 1.86
CA GLN A 221 -0.08 -16.57 0.48
C GLN A 221 1.11 -17.10 -0.35
N ALA A 222 2.31 -17.11 0.22
CA ALA A 222 3.49 -17.67 -0.45
C ALA A 222 3.34 -19.19 -0.71
N ALA A 223 2.86 -19.96 0.29
CA ALA A 223 2.57 -21.38 0.13
C ALA A 223 1.50 -21.65 -0.95
N ALA A 224 0.43 -20.84 -0.95
CA ALA A 224 -0.61 -20.93 -1.97
C ALA A 224 -0.08 -20.61 -3.38
N ARG A 225 0.86 -19.66 -3.49
CA ARG A 225 1.50 -19.33 -4.78
C ARG A 225 2.29 -20.51 -5.34
N GLU A 226 3.09 -21.16 -4.51
CA GLU A 226 3.85 -22.34 -4.93
C GLU A 226 2.90 -23.48 -5.34
N ALA A 227 1.88 -23.76 -4.51
CA ALA A 227 0.86 -24.75 -4.82
C ALA A 227 0.10 -24.46 -6.13
N TRP A 228 -0.20 -23.20 -6.40
CA TRP A 228 -0.84 -22.79 -7.65
C TRP A 228 0.02 -23.16 -8.86
N GLY A 229 1.32 -22.82 -8.83
CA GLY A 229 2.25 -23.19 -9.88
C GLY A 229 2.35 -24.71 -10.10
N THR A 230 2.43 -25.45 -9.00
CA THR A 230 2.53 -26.93 -9.03
C THR A 230 1.28 -27.57 -9.63
N LEU A 231 0.08 -27.11 -9.25
CA LEU A 231 -1.18 -27.75 -9.63
C LEU A 231 -1.69 -27.31 -11.00
N THR A 232 -1.42 -26.06 -11.42
CA THR A 232 -1.93 -25.52 -12.69
C THR A 232 -0.92 -25.58 -13.84
N GLY A 233 0.34 -25.92 -13.56
CA GLY A 233 1.42 -25.86 -14.54
C GLY A 233 1.77 -24.42 -14.99
N GLN A 234 1.14 -23.42 -14.39
CA GLN A 234 1.42 -22.01 -14.64
C GLN A 234 2.54 -21.56 -13.71
N SER A 235 3.75 -21.48 -14.22
CA SER A 235 4.86 -20.87 -13.48
C SER A 235 4.41 -19.47 -13.06
N ALA A 236 4.48 -19.17 -11.76
CA ALA A 236 4.21 -17.84 -11.22
C ALA A 236 5.24 -16.87 -11.80
N ALA A 237 4.94 -16.35 -12.98
CA ALA A 237 5.73 -15.32 -13.61
C ALA A 237 5.62 -14.08 -12.73
N LEU A 238 6.60 -13.88 -11.87
CA LEU A 238 7.12 -12.59 -11.44
C LEU A 238 7.95 -12.77 -10.16
N SER A 239 9.25 -12.84 -10.35
CA SER A 239 10.22 -12.54 -9.28
C SER A 239 9.93 -11.13 -8.76
N LEU A 240 9.82 -11.02 -7.46
CA LEU A 240 9.58 -9.80 -6.70
C LEU A 240 10.78 -8.85 -6.77
#